data_578d2c9bd384723a0ff165f2202dd688
#
_entry.id   578d2c9bd384723a0ff165f2202dd688
#
_cell.length_a   1.000
_cell.length_b   1.000
_cell.length_c   1.000
_cell.angle_alpha   90.00
_cell.angle_beta   90.00
_cell.angle_gamma   90.00
#
_symmetry.space_group_name_H-M   'P 1'
#
loop_
_entity.id
_entity.type
_entity.pdbx_description
1 polymer ?
#
loop_
_entity_poly.entity_id
_entity_poly.type
_entity_poly.pdbx_seq_one_letter_code
_entity_poly.pdbx_strand_id
1 'polypeptide(L)'
;MTNCDVCGGDGAALGYAGLCRCASCSHVWADLSIETEALRRLYQRGYFFGDEYSNYLEDRRIIGKNFAGRLATLRRFVTASHRRLFEIGCAYGFFLNAARDSFNSVHGIDVSEDAVRFASQELGLHVSCGDWLDADVSGAAFDVVCLWDTIEHLAVPRRYLEKASSCMPAGSLIAITTGDIGSLNARLQKGRWRLIHPPTHLHYFTQRSLTRLLERCGFRVVHVEHCGVYRSVRGMLHNLVSLGWQSPRVGAWLMRAVPPRLDAYMNLHDIMYIVAERR
;
A
#
# COMPACT_ATOMS: atom_id res chain seq x y z
N MET A 1 -1.30 -22.34 -14.25
CA MET A 1 -1.40 -20.93 -14.71
C MET A 1 -2.71 -20.39 -14.18
N THR A 2 -2.67 -19.44 -13.31
CA THR A 2 -3.85 -18.80 -12.72
C THR A 2 -4.36 -17.72 -13.69
N ASN A 3 -5.68 -17.58 -13.82
CA ASN A 3 -6.27 -16.52 -14.62
C ASN A 3 -6.02 -15.15 -13.99
N CYS A 4 -5.89 -14.12 -14.82
CA CYS A 4 -5.65 -12.75 -14.38
C CYS A 4 -6.82 -12.21 -13.52
N ASP A 5 -6.58 -11.80 -12.29
CA ASP A 5 -7.61 -11.27 -11.38
C ASP A 5 -8.24 -9.95 -11.90
N VAL A 6 -7.53 -9.20 -12.73
CA VAL A 6 -8.04 -7.96 -13.33
C VAL A 6 -9.05 -8.21 -14.44
N CYS A 7 -8.82 -9.20 -15.34
CA CYS A 7 -9.68 -9.35 -16.52
C CYS A 7 -10.13 -10.78 -16.85
N GLY A 8 -9.61 -11.77 -16.12
CA GLY A 8 -9.88 -13.20 -16.37
C GLY A 8 -9.09 -13.82 -17.53
N GLY A 9 -8.22 -13.06 -18.18
CA GLY A 9 -7.44 -13.56 -19.33
C GLY A 9 -6.21 -14.37 -18.88
N ASP A 10 -5.65 -15.13 -19.82
CA ASP A 10 -4.49 -15.97 -19.58
C ASP A 10 -3.20 -15.18 -19.36
N GLY A 11 -2.31 -15.74 -18.56
CA GLY A 11 -0.99 -15.18 -18.29
C GLY A 11 0.13 -15.93 -18.98
N ALA A 12 1.20 -15.22 -19.31
CA ALA A 12 2.47 -15.78 -19.80
C ALA A 12 3.61 -15.38 -18.85
N ALA A 13 4.55 -16.30 -18.64
CA ALA A 13 5.72 -16.06 -17.79
C ALA A 13 6.57 -14.90 -18.34
N LEU A 14 7.02 -14.01 -17.44
CA LEU A 14 7.90 -12.88 -17.79
C LEU A 14 9.38 -13.24 -17.90
N GLY A 15 9.77 -14.48 -17.50
CA GLY A 15 11.15 -14.92 -17.52
C GLY A 15 12.02 -14.41 -16.38
N TYR A 16 11.48 -13.73 -15.40
CA TYR A 16 12.17 -13.30 -14.17
C TYR A 16 11.24 -13.28 -12.95
N ALA A 17 11.82 -13.51 -11.78
CA ALA A 17 11.18 -13.40 -10.45
C ALA A 17 9.89 -14.24 -10.27
N GLY A 18 9.64 -15.26 -11.10
CA GLY A 18 8.40 -16.06 -11.02
C GLY A 18 7.14 -15.26 -11.35
N LEU A 19 7.26 -14.21 -12.16
CA LEU A 19 6.15 -13.35 -12.53
C LEU A 19 5.47 -13.78 -13.82
N CYS A 20 4.16 -13.60 -13.88
CA CYS A 20 3.32 -13.75 -15.07
C CYS A 20 2.73 -12.42 -15.50
N ARG A 21 2.52 -12.27 -16.81
CA ARG A 21 1.84 -11.11 -17.40
C ARG A 21 0.61 -11.55 -18.17
N CYS A 22 -0.50 -10.87 -17.95
CA CYS A 22 -1.72 -11.08 -18.72
C CYS A 22 -1.55 -10.62 -20.16
N ALA A 23 -1.90 -11.50 -21.12
CA ALA A 23 -1.89 -11.17 -22.55
C ALA A 23 -2.92 -10.08 -22.92
N SER A 24 -4.06 -10.02 -22.20
CA SER A 24 -5.18 -9.13 -22.54
C SER A 24 -5.07 -7.73 -21.91
N CYS A 25 -4.64 -7.62 -20.64
CA CYS A 25 -4.64 -6.33 -19.93
C CYS A 25 -3.24 -5.90 -19.42
N SER A 26 -2.21 -6.72 -19.65
CA SER A 26 -0.83 -6.47 -19.24
C SER A 26 -0.63 -6.36 -17.71
N HIS A 27 -1.62 -6.76 -16.90
CA HIS A 27 -1.44 -6.91 -15.46
C HIS A 27 -0.36 -7.96 -15.18
N VAL A 28 0.45 -7.73 -14.15
CA VAL A 28 1.54 -8.64 -13.76
C VAL A 28 1.26 -9.14 -12.34
N TRP A 29 1.52 -10.43 -12.11
CA TRP A 29 1.38 -11.05 -10.78
C TRP A 29 2.46 -12.10 -10.56
N ALA A 30 2.69 -12.44 -9.30
CA ALA A 30 3.55 -13.56 -8.92
C ALA A 30 2.79 -14.89 -9.11
N ASP A 31 3.35 -15.81 -9.90
CA ASP A 31 2.76 -17.16 -10.12
C ASP A 31 3.15 -18.08 -8.96
N LEU A 32 2.60 -17.78 -7.79
CA LEU A 32 2.86 -18.51 -6.55
C LEU A 32 1.57 -19.14 -6.05
N SER A 33 1.63 -20.43 -5.76
CA SER A 33 0.58 -21.15 -5.01
C SER A 33 0.85 -20.97 -3.52
N ILE A 34 0.41 -19.85 -2.94
CA ILE A 34 0.55 -19.59 -1.50
C ILE A 34 -0.81 -19.78 -0.84
N GLU A 35 -0.87 -20.61 0.18
CA GLU A 35 -2.06 -20.77 1.00
C GLU A 35 -2.35 -19.46 1.78
N THR A 36 -3.63 -19.12 1.94
CA THR A 36 -4.07 -17.89 2.62
C THR A 36 -3.48 -17.77 4.02
N GLU A 37 -3.36 -18.88 4.74
CA GLU A 37 -2.79 -18.90 6.09
C GLU A 37 -1.27 -18.62 6.08
N ALA A 38 -0.55 -19.10 5.08
CA ALA A 38 0.87 -18.79 4.89
C ALA A 38 1.08 -17.30 4.58
N LEU A 39 0.20 -16.70 3.77
CA LEU A 39 0.19 -15.25 3.54
C LEU A 39 -0.07 -14.47 4.84
N ARG A 40 -1.07 -14.85 5.64
CA ARG A 40 -1.35 -14.20 6.93
C ARG A 40 -0.13 -14.21 7.86
N ARG A 41 0.63 -15.33 7.88
CA ARG A 41 1.86 -15.43 8.69
C ARG A 41 2.97 -14.47 8.26
N LEU A 42 3.05 -14.13 6.97
CA LEU A 42 4.04 -13.17 6.46
C LEU A 42 3.81 -11.75 7.03
N TYR A 43 2.58 -11.38 7.33
CA TYR A 43 2.22 -10.05 7.86
C TYR A 43 2.15 -9.98 9.39
N GLN A 44 2.70 -10.97 10.08
CA GLN A 44 2.89 -10.92 11.52
C GLN A 44 4.01 -9.92 11.90
N ARG A 45 4.38 -9.88 13.18
CA ARG A 45 5.35 -8.94 13.73
C ARG A 45 6.65 -8.82 12.93
N GLY A 46 7.16 -9.92 12.34
CA GLY A 46 8.39 -9.93 11.53
C GLY A 46 8.34 -8.95 10.36
N TYR A 47 7.21 -8.81 9.70
CA TYR A 47 7.03 -7.88 8.58
C TYR A 47 7.32 -6.43 8.96
N PHE A 48 6.88 -6.00 10.14
CA PHE A 48 7.07 -4.63 10.64
C PHE A 48 8.40 -4.40 11.36
N PHE A 49 9.14 -5.49 11.68
CA PHE A 49 10.38 -5.42 12.45
C PHE A 49 11.43 -6.39 11.89
N GLY A 50 12.05 -6.01 10.79
CA GLY A 50 13.20 -6.71 10.24
C GLY A 50 13.05 -7.22 8.81
N ASP A 51 11.85 -7.64 8.39
CA ASP A 51 11.67 -8.21 7.05
C ASP A 51 11.48 -7.09 6.00
N GLU A 52 10.43 -6.28 6.12
CA GLU A 52 10.14 -5.17 5.20
C GLU A 52 10.55 -3.81 5.80
N TYR A 53 10.35 -3.62 7.10
CA TYR A 53 10.73 -2.42 7.86
C TYR A 53 11.75 -2.77 8.92
N SER A 54 12.81 -1.99 9.05
CA SER A 54 13.79 -2.17 10.15
C SER A 54 13.15 -1.94 11.52
N ASN A 55 12.32 -0.91 11.67
CA ASN A 55 11.46 -0.67 12.81
C ASN A 55 10.36 0.34 12.45
N TYR A 56 9.15 -0.16 12.19
CA TYR A 56 8.02 0.67 11.77
C TYR A 56 7.63 1.75 12.78
N LEU A 57 7.76 1.46 14.07
CA LEU A 57 7.43 2.42 15.14
C LEU A 57 8.48 3.53 15.29
N GLU A 58 9.76 3.23 15.08
CA GLU A 58 10.82 4.26 15.09
C GLU A 58 10.68 5.20 13.89
N ASP A 59 10.23 4.68 12.75
CA ASP A 59 10.01 5.46 11.54
C ASP A 59 8.68 6.25 11.54
N ARG A 60 7.88 6.19 12.63
CA ARG A 60 6.56 6.84 12.75
C ARG A 60 6.53 8.30 12.30
N ARG A 61 7.62 9.05 12.51
CA ARG A 61 7.72 10.46 12.10
C ARG A 61 7.76 10.61 10.57
N ILE A 62 8.52 9.77 9.89
CA ILE A 62 8.67 9.76 8.43
C ILE A 62 7.39 9.21 7.79
N ILE A 63 6.87 8.13 8.33
CA ILE A 63 5.59 7.54 7.95
C ILE A 63 4.46 8.57 8.07
N GLY A 64 4.42 9.32 9.19
CA GLY A 64 3.47 10.41 9.40
C GLY A 64 3.57 11.52 8.36
N LYS A 65 4.78 11.90 7.91
CA LYS A 65 4.96 12.85 6.80
C LYS A 65 4.40 12.32 5.48
N ASN A 66 4.62 11.03 5.19
CA ASN A 66 4.09 10.40 3.99
C ASN A 66 2.56 10.37 4.01
N PHE A 67 1.96 9.98 5.13
CA PHE A 67 0.51 9.99 5.29
C PHE A 67 -0.09 11.39 5.27
N ALA A 68 0.59 12.40 5.82
CA ALA A 68 0.16 13.79 5.70
C ALA A 68 0.08 14.24 4.24
N GLY A 69 1.05 13.86 3.41
CA GLY A 69 1.04 14.10 1.97
C GLY A 69 -0.14 13.40 1.28
N ARG A 70 -0.36 12.11 1.57
CA ARG A 70 -1.50 11.33 1.03
C ARG A 70 -2.84 11.93 1.43
N LEU A 71 -2.98 12.34 2.69
CA LEU A 71 -4.19 13.01 3.19
C LEU A 71 -4.41 14.36 2.52
N ALA A 72 -3.35 15.14 2.28
CA ALA A 72 -3.45 16.43 1.58
C ALA A 72 -3.95 16.25 0.13
N THR A 73 -3.48 15.22 -0.59
CA THR A 73 -4.03 14.87 -1.92
C THR A 73 -5.49 14.44 -1.81
N LEU A 74 -5.83 13.53 -0.87
CA LEU A 74 -7.21 13.04 -0.69
C LEU A 74 -8.20 14.18 -0.41
N ARG A 75 -7.83 15.14 0.45
CA ARG A 75 -8.65 16.30 0.82
C ARG A 75 -9.11 17.16 -0.37
N ARG A 76 -8.42 17.10 -1.51
CA ARG A 76 -8.82 17.83 -2.73
C ARG A 76 -10.11 17.29 -3.34
N PHE A 77 -10.50 16.05 -2.99
CA PHE A 77 -11.69 15.36 -3.52
C PHE A 77 -12.77 15.16 -2.46
N VAL A 78 -12.41 15.28 -1.17
CA VAL A 78 -13.34 15.15 -0.06
C VAL A 78 -14.24 16.39 0.04
N THR A 79 -15.54 16.15 0.22
CA THR A 79 -16.57 17.16 0.44
C THR A 79 -17.23 16.97 1.80
N ALA A 80 -18.13 17.85 2.21
CA ALA A 80 -18.87 17.76 3.47
C ALA A 80 -19.75 16.50 3.60
N SER A 81 -20.03 15.81 2.49
CA SER A 81 -20.77 14.54 2.49
C SER A 81 -19.89 13.34 2.87
N HIS A 82 -18.56 13.45 2.71
CA HIS A 82 -17.62 12.38 3.02
C HIS A 82 -17.26 12.42 4.51
N ARG A 83 -18.01 11.71 5.34
CA ARG A 83 -17.93 11.78 6.81
C ARG A 83 -17.26 10.57 7.46
N ARG A 84 -17.34 9.38 6.82
CA ARG A 84 -16.91 8.11 7.38
C ARG A 84 -15.78 7.54 6.52
N LEU A 85 -14.60 7.42 7.12
CA LEU A 85 -13.43 6.86 6.46
C LEU A 85 -13.16 5.45 7.00
N PHE A 86 -12.83 4.54 6.09
CA PHE A 86 -12.35 3.20 6.41
C PHE A 86 -11.01 2.92 5.71
N GLU A 87 -10.07 2.33 6.44
CA GLU A 87 -8.77 1.92 5.90
C GLU A 87 -8.64 0.39 5.92
N ILE A 88 -8.40 -0.21 4.76
CA ILE A 88 -8.09 -1.64 4.61
C ILE A 88 -6.57 -1.79 4.62
N GLY A 89 -6.03 -2.59 5.57
CA GLY A 89 -4.60 -2.70 5.82
C GLY A 89 -4.07 -1.48 6.59
N CYS A 90 -4.70 -1.17 7.73
CA CYS A 90 -4.40 0.05 8.49
C CYS A 90 -3.11 -0.03 9.33
N ALA A 91 -2.47 -1.20 9.42
CA ALA A 91 -1.26 -1.42 10.20
C ALA A 91 -1.37 -0.79 11.61
N TYR A 92 -0.37 -0.03 12.04
CA TYR A 92 -0.34 0.69 13.33
C TYR A 92 -1.27 1.91 13.40
N GLY A 93 -2.12 2.16 12.41
CA GLY A 93 -3.15 3.21 12.43
C GLY A 93 -2.63 4.64 12.23
N PHE A 94 -1.41 4.84 11.76
CA PHE A 94 -0.83 6.17 11.64
C PHE A 94 -1.56 7.06 10.64
N PHE A 95 -2.10 6.51 9.53
CA PHE A 95 -2.93 7.29 8.61
C PHE A 95 -4.28 7.64 9.25
N LEU A 96 -4.96 6.69 9.87
CA LEU A 96 -6.22 6.93 10.58
C LEU A 96 -6.07 8.02 11.64
N ASN A 97 -4.97 7.97 12.42
CA ASN A 97 -4.65 9.00 13.41
C ASN A 97 -4.44 10.37 12.77
N ALA A 98 -3.78 10.45 11.62
CA ALA A 98 -3.61 11.72 10.89
C ALA A 98 -4.92 12.23 10.26
N ALA A 99 -5.84 11.32 9.92
CA ALA A 99 -7.11 11.64 9.26
C ALA A 99 -8.26 11.95 10.24
N ARG A 100 -8.15 11.56 11.52
CA ARG A 100 -9.26 11.59 12.50
C ARG A 100 -9.96 12.95 12.64
N ASP A 101 -9.22 14.04 12.50
CA ASP A 101 -9.79 15.40 12.61
C ASP A 101 -10.44 15.88 11.29
N SER A 102 -10.34 15.09 10.22
CA SER A 102 -10.89 15.43 8.90
C SER A 102 -12.21 14.73 8.60
N PHE A 103 -12.58 13.74 9.41
CA PHE A 103 -13.77 12.91 9.23
C PHE A 103 -14.52 12.77 10.55
N ASN A 104 -15.84 12.54 10.48
CA ASN A 104 -16.65 12.31 11.68
C ASN A 104 -16.29 11.00 12.37
N SER A 105 -15.90 10.01 11.59
CA SER A 105 -15.38 8.75 12.11
C SER A 105 -14.33 8.15 11.18
N VAL A 106 -13.33 7.52 11.78
CA VAL A 106 -12.29 6.76 11.08
C VAL A 106 -12.23 5.35 11.66
N HIS A 107 -12.23 4.36 10.79
CA HIS A 107 -12.19 2.95 11.14
C HIS A 107 -11.15 2.24 10.29
N GLY A 108 -10.67 1.09 10.73
CA GLY A 108 -9.75 0.30 9.93
C GLY A 108 -9.76 -1.17 10.29
N ILE A 109 -9.11 -1.96 9.44
CA ILE A 109 -8.89 -3.38 9.64
C ILE A 109 -7.48 -3.75 9.20
N ASP A 110 -6.83 -4.63 9.95
CA ASP A 110 -5.54 -5.21 9.61
C ASP A 110 -5.44 -6.65 10.12
N VAL A 111 -4.65 -7.48 9.45
CA VAL A 111 -4.44 -8.88 9.83
C VAL A 111 -3.43 -9.04 10.97
N SER A 112 -2.68 -8.00 11.32
CA SER A 112 -1.66 -7.99 12.36
C SER A 112 -2.25 -7.64 13.72
N GLU A 113 -2.33 -8.61 14.61
CA GLU A 113 -2.82 -8.41 15.98
C GLU A 113 -2.02 -7.37 16.77
N ASP A 114 -0.68 -7.39 16.63
CA ASP A 114 0.20 -6.44 17.32
C ASP A 114 -0.03 -5.00 16.84
N ALA A 115 -0.20 -4.81 15.53
CA ALA A 115 -0.47 -3.51 14.94
C ALA A 115 -1.84 -2.96 15.36
N VAL A 116 -2.87 -3.80 15.31
CA VAL A 116 -4.24 -3.44 15.73
C VAL A 116 -4.28 -3.12 17.23
N ARG A 117 -3.62 -3.93 18.06
CA ARG A 117 -3.52 -3.66 19.51
C ARG A 117 -2.88 -2.30 19.78
N PHE A 118 -1.78 -1.97 19.11
CA PHE A 118 -1.15 -0.65 19.23
C PHE A 118 -2.09 0.48 18.78
N ALA A 119 -2.70 0.35 17.60
CA ALA A 119 -3.60 1.36 17.06
C ALA A 119 -4.80 1.63 17.99
N SER A 120 -5.35 0.57 18.58
CA SER A 120 -6.47 0.65 19.52
C SER A 120 -6.04 1.22 20.87
N GLN A 121 -4.99 0.67 21.49
CA GLN A 121 -4.62 1.00 22.87
C GLN A 121 -3.81 2.29 22.99
N GLU A 122 -2.85 2.52 22.07
CA GLU A 122 -1.96 3.67 22.13
C GLU A 122 -2.51 4.90 21.39
N LEU A 123 -3.29 4.69 20.32
CA LEU A 123 -3.84 5.80 19.53
C LEU A 123 -5.34 6.01 19.76
N GLY A 124 -6.03 5.10 20.47
CA GLY A 124 -7.45 5.19 20.74
C GLY A 124 -8.31 5.09 19.48
N LEU A 125 -7.88 4.32 18.47
CA LEU A 125 -8.55 4.18 17.19
C LEU A 125 -9.53 3.01 17.19
N HIS A 126 -10.60 3.12 16.41
CA HIS A 126 -11.55 2.05 16.15
C HIS A 126 -11.05 1.16 15.02
N VAL A 127 -10.30 0.12 15.35
CA VAL A 127 -9.70 -0.82 14.41
C VAL A 127 -10.03 -2.26 14.78
N SER A 128 -10.16 -3.12 13.77
CA SER A 128 -10.47 -4.55 13.91
C SER A 128 -9.30 -5.39 13.44
N CYS A 129 -9.08 -6.54 14.09
CA CYS A 129 -8.11 -7.53 13.64
C CYS A 129 -8.80 -8.55 12.75
N GLY A 130 -8.26 -8.81 11.56
CA GLY A 130 -8.77 -9.82 10.64
C GLY A 130 -8.62 -9.45 9.17
N ASP A 131 -9.08 -10.37 8.32
CA ASP A 131 -9.15 -10.13 6.89
C ASP A 131 -10.41 -9.32 6.53
N TRP A 132 -10.24 -8.32 5.66
CA TRP A 132 -11.38 -7.54 5.15
C TRP A 132 -12.47 -8.41 4.52
N LEU A 133 -12.10 -9.50 3.82
CA LEU A 133 -13.08 -10.38 3.19
C LEU A 133 -13.96 -11.10 4.20
N ASP A 134 -13.46 -11.39 5.40
CA ASP A 134 -14.17 -12.08 6.46
C ASP A 134 -14.94 -11.11 7.38
N ALA A 135 -14.63 -9.81 7.34
CA ALA A 135 -15.27 -8.82 8.21
C ALA A 135 -16.76 -8.68 7.93
N ASP A 136 -17.58 -8.62 8.98
CA ASP A 136 -18.99 -8.26 8.85
C ASP A 136 -19.11 -6.74 8.70
N VAL A 137 -19.55 -6.32 7.53
CA VAL A 137 -19.81 -4.93 7.17
C VAL A 137 -21.27 -4.68 6.84
N SER A 138 -22.16 -5.58 7.30
CA SER A 138 -23.60 -5.48 7.08
C SER A 138 -24.12 -4.14 7.64
N GLY A 139 -24.79 -3.38 6.80
CA GLY A 139 -25.31 -2.05 7.16
C GLY A 139 -24.24 -0.94 7.27
N ALA A 140 -22.98 -1.24 7.06
CA ALA A 140 -21.96 -0.22 6.96
C ALA A 140 -22.13 0.61 5.68
N ALA A 141 -21.82 1.90 5.77
CA ALA A 141 -21.77 2.78 4.63
C ALA A 141 -20.56 3.71 4.79
N PHE A 142 -19.51 3.43 4.03
CA PHE A 142 -18.28 4.21 4.05
C PHE A 142 -18.28 5.24 2.93
N ASP A 143 -17.95 6.48 3.28
CA ASP A 143 -17.90 7.57 2.31
C ASP A 143 -16.51 7.67 1.66
N VAL A 144 -15.48 7.17 2.36
CA VAL A 144 -14.10 7.08 1.87
C VAL A 144 -13.49 5.75 2.30
N VAL A 145 -12.94 4.99 1.35
CA VAL A 145 -12.13 3.79 1.62
C VAL A 145 -10.71 4.01 1.14
N CYS A 146 -9.73 3.65 1.97
CA CYS A 146 -8.31 3.81 1.66
C CYS A 146 -7.57 2.46 1.68
N LEU A 147 -6.64 2.28 0.74
CA LEU A 147 -5.66 1.20 0.71
C LEU A 147 -4.28 1.82 0.41
N TRP A 148 -3.42 1.91 1.42
CA TRP A 148 -2.10 2.51 1.27
C TRP A 148 -1.02 1.44 1.20
N ASP A 149 -0.44 1.23 0.01
CA ASP A 149 0.55 0.19 -0.26
C ASP A 149 0.07 -1.18 0.28
N THR A 150 -1.18 -1.52 -0.02
CA THR A 150 -1.89 -2.71 0.49
C THR A 150 -2.37 -3.62 -0.65
N ILE A 151 -2.88 -3.04 -1.73
CA ILE A 151 -3.56 -3.78 -2.80
C ILE A 151 -2.65 -4.80 -3.49
N GLU A 152 -1.36 -4.53 -3.56
CA GLU A 152 -0.34 -5.44 -4.13
C GLU A 152 -0.11 -6.70 -3.30
N HIS A 153 -0.49 -6.67 -2.03
CA HIS A 153 -0.32 -7.78 -1.09
C HIS A 153 -1.52 -8.74 -1.06
N LEU A 154 -2.67 -8.31 -1.58
CA LEU A 154 -3.92 -9.06 -1.50
C LEU A 154 -3.89 -10.25 -2.47
N ALA A 155 -4.31 -11.43 -2.01
CA ALA A 155 -4.36 -12.62 -2.86
C ALA A 155 -5.35 -12.48 -4.03
N VAL A 156 -6.47 -11.79 -3.82
CA VAL A 156 -7.56 -11.61 -4.78
C VAL A 156 -8.09 -10.17 -4.74
N PRO A 157 -7.31 -9.16 -5.21
CA PRO A 157 -7.63 -7.73 -5.08
C PRO A 157 -9.04 -7.37 -5.55
N ARG A 158 -9.53 -8.04 -6.60
CA ARG A 158 -10.87 -7.82 -7.13
C ARG A 158 -11.95 -8.02 -6.07
N ARG A 159 -11.89 -9.10 -5.28
CA ARG A 159 -12.89 -9.40 -4.24
C ARG A 159 -12.91 -8.34 -3.14
N TYR A 160 -11.71 -7.81 -2.77
CA TYR A 160 -11.60 -6.72 -1.80
C TYR A 160 -12.28 -5.44 -2.30
N LEU A 161 -12.07 -5.09 -3.58
CA LEU A 161 -12.67 -3.92 -4.19
C LEU A 161 -14.18 -4.09 -4.43
N GLU A 162 -14.64 -5.27 -4.83
CA GLU A 162 -16.07 -5.59 -4.97
C GLU A 162 -16.79 -5.46 -3.62
N LYS A 163 -16.19 -6.00 -2.54
CA LYS A 163 -16.74 -5.86 -1.19
C LYS A 163 -16.73 -4.40 -0.72
N ALA A 164 -15.64 -3.65 -0.95
CA ALA A 164 -15.60 -2.23 -0.64
C ALA A 164 -16.70 -1.48 -1.39
N SER A 165 -16.85 -1.72 -2.69
CA SER A 165 -17.89 -1.13 -3.52
C SER A 165 -19.31 -1.40 -3.00
N SER A 166 -19.56 -2.58 -2.43
CA SER A 166 -20.89 -2.94 -1.89
C SER A 166 -21.26 -2.18 -0.61
N CYS A 167 -20.26 -1.69 0.14
CA CYS A 167 -20.46 -0.90 1.37
C CYS A 167 -20.35 0.62 1.13
N MET A 168 -20.21 1.06 -0.10
CA MET A 168 -19.98 2.47 -0.45
C MET A 168 -21.16 3.03 -1.23
N PRO A 169 -21.85 4.07 -0.73
CA PRO A 169 -22.87 4.79 -1.50
C PRO A 169 -22.30 5.39 -2.80
N ALA A 170 -23.15 5.66 -3.78
CA ALA A 170 -22.74 6.40 -4.97
C ALA A 170 -22.14 7.77 -4.60
N GLY A 171 -21.09 8.17 -5.28
CA GLY A 171 -20.33 9.38 -4.98
C GLY A 171 -19.25 9.22 -3.90
N SER A 172 -19.17 8.07 -3.21
CA SER A 172 -18.09 7.78 -2.25
C SER A 172 -16.75 7.61 -2.96
N LEU A 173 -15.67 7.83 -2.25
CA LEU A 173 -14.30 7.79 -2.81
C LEU A 173 -13.52 6.56 -2.35
N ILE A 174 -12.78 5.97 -3.27
CA ILE A 174 -11.70 5.03 -2.91
C ILE A 174 -10.36 5.64 -3.28
N ALA A 175 -9.38 5.58 -2.38
CA ALA A 175 -8.04 6.10 -2.59
C ALA A 175 -7.00 5.00 -2.36
N ILE A 176 -6.10 4.83 -3.32
CA ILE A 176 -5.13 3.71 -3.34
C ILE A 176 -3.75 4.24 -3.68
N THR A 177 -2.72 3.81 -2.93
CA THR A 177 -1.33 3.87 -3.40
C THR A 177 -0.79 2.48 -3.64
N THR A 178 0.02 2.31 -4.68
CA THR A 178 0.76 1.08 -4.98
C THR A 178 1.87 1.35 -5.99
N GLY A 179 2.78 0.41 -6.16
CA GLY A 179 3.83 0.50 -7.17
C GLY A 179 3.28 0.49 -8.60
N ASP A 180 3.91 1.27 -9.50
CA ASP A 180 3.63 1.26 -10.94
C ASP A 180 4.73 0.53 -11.70
N ILE A 181 4.52 -0.76 -12.02
CA ILE A 181 5.45 -1.56 -12.85
C ILE A 181 5.53 -1.03 -14.30
N GLY A 182 4.59 -0.20 -14.71
CA GLY A 182 4.60 0.49 -16.01
C GLY A 182 5.48 1.73 -16.04
N SER A 183 5.95 2.24 -14.89
CA SER A 183 6.80 3.42 -14.79
C SER A 183 8.13 3.26 -15.52
N LEU A 184 8.74 4.38 -15.92
CA LEU A 184 10.05 4.36 -16.57
C LEU A 184 11.12 3.71 -15.68
N ASN A 185 11.09 4.01 -14.38
CA ASN A 185 12.00 3.45 -13.39
C ASN A 185 11.89 1.91 -13.31
N ALA A 186 10.68 1.37 -13.20
CA ALA A 186 10.44 -0.06 -13.16
C ALA A 186 10.86 -0.75 -14.47
N ARG A 187 10.56 -0.14 -15.62
CA ARG A 187 10.90 -0.68 -16.95
C ARG A 187 12.39 -0.76 -17.19
N LEU A 188 13.17 0.21 -16.70
CA LEU A 188 14.63 0.23 -16.80
C LEU A 188 15.27 -0.82 -15.87
N GLN A 189 14.78 -0.96 -14.66
CA GLN A 189 15.33 -1.89 -13.68
C GLN A 189 14.85 -3.34 -13.88
N LYS A 190 13.68 -3.53 -14.53
CA LYS A 190 13.09 -4.86 -14.76
C LYS A 190 13.01 -5.67 -13.46
N GLY A 191 13.50 -6.91 -13.45
CA GLY A 191 13.52 -7.80 -12.29
C GLY A 191 14.34 -7.29 -11.08
N ARG A 192 15.08 -6.19 -11.23
CA ARG A 192 15.81 -5.53 -10.12
C ARG A 192 15.04 -4.36 -9.51
N TRP A 193 13.85 -4.06 -10.01
CA TRP A 193 13.05 -2.98 -9.45
C TRP A 193 12.70 -3.29 -7.99
N ARG A 194 12.95 -2.31 -7.12
CA ARG A 194 12.88 -2.47 -5.65
C ARG A 194 11.53 -2.98 -5.11
N LEU A 195 10.45 -2.88 -5.88
CA LEU A 195 9.14 -3.36 -5.46
C LEU A 195 8.83 -4.79 -5.97
N ILE A 196 9.77 -5.45 -6.67
CA ILE A 196 9.63 -6.86 -7.05
C ILE A 196 10.25 -7.72 -5.95
N HIS A 197 9.44 -8.16 -5.01
CA HIS A 197 9.87 -9.04 -3.93
C HIS A 197 8.75 -10.02 -3.51
N PRO A 198 8.40 -10.98 -4.40
CA PRO A 198 7.52 -12.06 -3.99
C PRO A 198 8.18 -12.88 -2.85
N PRO A 199 7.44 -13.41 -1.90
CA PRO A 199 5.99 -13.58 -1.89
C PRO A 199 5.21 -12.43 -1.24
N THR A 200 5.85 -11.37 -0.75
CA THR A 200 5.13 -10.28 -0.08
C THR A 200 4.31 -9.45 -1.07
N HIS A 201 4.88 -9.10 -2.24
CA HIS A 201 4.10 -8.50 -3.33
C HIS A 201 3.61 -9.58 -4.29
N LEU A 202 2.30 -9.72 -4.40
CA LEU A 202 1.63 -10.69 -5.28
C LEU A 202 1.19 -10.07 -6.59
N HIS A 203 0.86 -8.77 -6.59
CA HIS A 203 0.36 -8.04 -7.75
C HIS A 203 1.21 -6.82 -8.05
N TYR A 204 1.45 -6.60 -9.34
CA TYR A 204 2.23 -5.48 -9.87
C TYR A 204 1.37 -4.74 -10.89
N PHE A 205 0.77 -3.64 -10.43
CA PHE A 205 -0.15 -2.88 -11.25
C PHE A 205 0.58 -1.92 -12.18
N THR A 206 -0.03 -1.66 -13.32
CA THR A 206 0.17 -0.45 -14.10
C THR A 206 -1.02 0.47 -13.86
N GLN A 207 -0.88 1.77 -14.14
CA GLN A 207 -2.03 2.68 -14.10
C GLN A 207 -3.23 2.10 -14.89
N ARG A 208 -2.98 1.57 -16.08
CA ARG A 208 -4.03 0.97 -16.93
C ARG A 208 -4.70 -0.25 -16.29
N SER A 209 -3.92 -1.16 -15.71
CA SER A 209 -4.50 -2.39 -15.12
C SER A 209 -5.28 -2.09 -13.85
N LEU A 210 -4.82 -1.16 -13.00
CA LEU A 210 -5.55 -0.77 -11.78
C LEU A 210 -6.81 0.03 -12.12
N THR A 211 -6.75 0.96 -13.08
CA THR A 211 -7.95 1.65 -13.59
C THR A 211 -8.99 0.64 -14.08
N ARG A 212 -8.59 -0.33 -14.89
CA ARG A 212 -9.51 -1.37 -15.40
C ARG A 212 -10.12 -2.22 -14.29
N LEU A 213 -9.34 -2.55 -13.25
CA LEU A 213 -9.84 -3.29 -12.11
C LEU A 213 -10.88 -2.48 -11.33
N LEU A 214 -10.58 -1.21 -11.03
CA LEU A 214 -11.51 -0.29 -10.37
C LEU A 214 -12.82 -0.11 -11.14
N GLU A 215 -12.73 0.09 -12.46
CA GLU A 215 -13.92 0.24 -13.31
C GLU A 215 -14.81 -1.01 -13.30
N ARG A 216 -14.22 -2.21 -13.31
CA ARG A 216 -14.95 -3.47 -13.18
C ARG A 216 -15.63 -3.66 -11.83
N CYS A 217 -15.08 -3.06 -10.77
CA CYS A 217 -15.66 -3.06 -9.43
C CYS A 217 -16.65 -1.91 -9.19
N GLY A 218 -17.02 -1.14 -10.22
CA GLY A 218 -18.05 -0.10 -10.16
C GLY A 218 -17.54 1.28 -9.75
N PHE A 219 -16.24 1.53 -9.88
CA PHE A 219 -15.64 2.84 -9.65
C PHE A 219 -15.33 3.58 -10.95
N ARG A 220 -15.23 4.90 -10.90
CA ARG A 220 -14.74 5.78 -11.96
C ARG A 220 -13.50 6.50 -11.46
N VAL A 221 -12.35 6.28 -12.08
CA VAL A 221 -11.11 6.98 -11.72
C VAL A 221 -11.26 8.47 -12.01
N VAL A 222 -11.02 9.30 -10.99
CA VAL A 222 -11.12 10.76 -11.05
C VAL A 222 -9.76 11.45 -10.92
N HIS A 223 -8.74 10.76 -10.39
CA HIS A 223 -7.40 11.30 -10.27
C HIS A 223 -6.35 10.19 -10.31
N VAL A 224 -5.22 10.50 -10.96
CA VAL A 224 -4.00 9.68 -10.93
C VAL A 224 -2.81 10.61 -10.88
N GLU A 225 -1.90 10.37 -9.95
CA GLU A 225 -0.60 11.02 -9.90
C GLU A 225 0.48 10.03 -9.46
N HIS A 226 1.75 10.34 -9.70
CA HIS A 226 2.86 9.64 -9.06
C HIS A 226 3.32 10.41 -7.84
N CYS A 227 3.27 9.78 -6.68
CA CYS A 227 3.68 10.37 -5.43
C CYS A 227 5.10 9.93 -5.04
N GLY A 228 5.82 10.81 -4.37
CA GLY A 228 7.07 10.48 -3.72
C GLY A 228 6.89 10.11 -2.26
N VAL A 229 7.99 9.74 -1.64
CA VAL A 229 8.06 9.39 -0.22
C VAL A 229 9.18 10.14 0.48
N TYR A 230 8.94 10.54 1.72
CA TYR A 230 10.01 10.95 2.62
C TYR A 230 10.79 9.73 3.09
N ARG A 231 12.11 9.84 3.11
CA ARG A 231 13.01 8.83 3.65
C ARG A 231 14.04 9.48 4.57
N SER A 232 14.47 8.75 5.60
CA SER A 232 15.59 9.17 6.44
C SER A 232 16.87 9.17 5.62
N VAL A 233 17.59 10.30 5.60
CA VAL A 233 18.91 10.37 4.96
C VAL A 233 19.89 9.40 5.61
N ARG A 234 19.80 9.24 6.95
CA ARG A 234 20.60 8.22 7.67
C ARG A 234 20.31 6.80 7.19
N GLY A 235 19.02 6.43 7.03
CA GLY A 235 18.63 5.11 6.54
C GLY A 235 19.11 4.88 5.11
N MET A 236 19.00 5.89 4.23
CA MET A 236 19.53 5.78 2.87
C MET A 236 21.05 5.58 2.83
N LEU A 237 21.80 6.33 3.65
CA LEU A 237 23.25 6.17 3.76
C LEU A 237 23.64 4.81 4.37
N HIS A 238 22.90 4.35 5.37
CA HIS A 238 23.11 3.02 5.95
C HIS A 238 23.00 1.93 4.88
N ASN A 239 21.96 1.98 4.07
CA ASN A 239 21.76 1.00 2.99
C ASN A 239 22.84 1.10 1.90
N LEU A 240 23.30 2.31 1.55
CA LEU A 240 24.41 2.49 0.60
C LEU A 240 25.73 1.93 1.15
N VAL A 241 26.01 2.17 2.42
CA VAL A 241 27.23 1.69 3.08
C VAL A 241 27.21 0.17 3.25
N SER A 242 26.09 -0.41 3.64
CA SER A 242 25.94 -1.87 3.80
C SER A 242 25.99 -2.63 2.47
N LEU A 243 25.58 -2.02 1.36
CA LEU A 243 25.58 -2.63 0.03
C LEU A 243 26.87 -2.40 -0.77
N GLY A 244 27.62 -1.35 -0.49
CA GLY A 244 28.73 -0.94 -1.35
C GLY A 244 30.09 -0.68 -0.70
N TRP A 245 30.17 -0.50 0.61
CA TRP A 245 31.40 -0.12 1.27
C TRP A 245 31.82 -1.10 2.35
N GLN A 246 32.95 -1.77 2.14
CA GLN A 246 33.53 -2.76 3.06
C GLN A 246 34.18 -2.14 4.32
N SER A 247 34.06 -0.81 4.58
CA SER A 247 34.70 -0.16 5.73
C SER A 247 33.67 0.28 6.77
N PRO A 248 33.50 -0.47 7.88
CA PRO A 248 32.59 -0.13 8.98
C PRO A 248 32.88 1.24 9.63
N ARG A 249 34.15 1.67 9.62
CA ARG A 249 34.60 2.95 10.25
C ARG A 249 34.11 4.18 9.47
N VAL A 250 34.16 4.15 8.15
CA VAL A 250 33.68 5.25 7.29
C VAL A 250 32.17 5.36 7.38
N GLY A 251 31.47 4.24 7.37
CA GLY A 251 30.01 4.19 7.58
C GLY A 251 29.60 4.81 8.93
N ALA A 252 30.27 4.44 10.03
CA ALA A 252 29.98 4.97 11.35
C ALA A 252 30.25 6.49 11.45
N TRP A 253 31.28 6.99 10.79
CA TRP A 253 31.57 8.43 10.74
C TRP A 253 30.52 9.22 9.96
N LEU A 254 30.16 8.75 8.77
CA LEU A 254 29.08 9.34 7.97
C LEU A 254 27.75 9.37 8.72
N MET A 255 27.42 8.29 9.42
CA MET A 255 26.18 8.20 10.23
C MET A 255 26.17 9.19 11.40
N ARG A 256 27.33 9.54 11.97
CA ARG A 256 27.44 10.57 13.03
C ARG A 256 27.33 11.99 12.48
N ALA A 257 27.83 12.25 11.26
CA ALA A 257 27.80 13.55 10.63
C ALA A 257 26.40 13.98 10.14
N VAL A 258 25.49 13.01 9.90
CA VAL A 258 24.13 13.30 9.42
C VAL A 258 23.18 13.49 10.59
N PRO A 259 22.45 14.62 10.67
CA PRO A 259 21.44 14.82 11.70
C PRO A 259 20.38 13.72 11.69
N PRO A 260 19.96 13.20 12.87
CA PRO A 260 19.00 12.08 12.94
C PRO A 260 17.63 12.39 12.35
N ARG A 261 17.28 13.69 12.26
CA ARG A 261 15.99 14.17 11.77
C ARG A 261 16.05 14.70 10.32
N LEU A 262 17.16 14.50 9.63
CA LEU A 262 17.27 14.91 8.23
C LEU A 262 16.55 13.91 7.34
N ASP A 263 15.50 14.39 6.67
CA ASP A 263 14.69 13.62 5.73
C ASP A 263 14.79 14.23 4.34
N ALA A 264 14.78 13.39 3.34
CA ALA A 264 14.68 13.79 1.93
C ALA A 264 13.35 13.29 1.35
N TYR A 265 12.68 14.16 0.59
CA TYR A 265 11.56 13.77 -0.25
C TYR A 265 12.09 13.30 -1.60
N MET A 266 11.70 12.10 -2.01
CA MET A 266 12.09 11.50 -3.28
C MET A 266 10.86 11.03 -4.03
N ASN A 267 10.72 11.49 -5.29
CA ASN A 267 9.72 10.96 -6.21
C ASN A 267 10.46 10.29 -7.38
N LEU A 268 10.44 8.96 -7.39
CA LEU A 268 11.01 8.16 -8.47
C LEU A 268 9.98 7.91 -9.59
N HIS A 269 8.80 8.51 -9.49
CA HIS A 269 7.66 8.34 -10.40
C HIS A 269 7.27 6.87 -10.62
N ASP A 270 7.39 6.06 -9.57
CA ASP A 270 7.11 4.63 -9.59
C ASP A 270 6.13 4.15 -8.49
N ILE A 271 5.56 5.10 -7.74
CA ILE A 271 4.43 4.86 -6.85
C ILE A 271 3.26 5.69 -7.36
N MET A 272 2.18 5.03 -7.77
CA MET A 272 0.97 5.73 -8.20
C MET A 272 0.02 5.95 -7.01
N TYR A 273 -0.64 7.09 -7.03
CA TYR A 273 -1.75 7.44 -6.17
C TYR A 273 -3.00 7.60 -7.05
N ILE A 274 -4.03 6.82 -6.77
CA ILE A 274 -5.28 6.84 -7.53
C ILE A 274 -6.43 7.21 -6.61
N VAL A 275 -7.31 8.11 -7.06
CA VAL A 275 -8.62 8.34 -6.46
C VAL A 275 -9.69 7.95 -7.48
N ALA A 276 -10.67 7.18 -7.03
CA ALA A 276 -11.82 6.83 -7.85
C ALA A 276 -13.12 7.03 -7.06
N GLU A 277 -14.18 7.34 -7.77
CA GLU A 277 -15.52 7.60 -7.24
C GLU A 277 -16.41 6.39 -7.51
N ARG A 278 -17.23 5.98 -6.54
CA ARG A 278 -18.26 4.96 -6.66
C ARG A 278 -19.39 5.47 -7.56
N ARG A 279 -19.68 4.72 -8.64
CA ARG A 279 -20.79 5.02 -9.56
C ARG A 279 -22.17 4.76 -8.97
#